data_da82ade921c06c6464c2fff7344421ab
#
_entry.id   da82ade921c06c6464c2fff7344421ab
#
_cell.length_a   1.000
_cell.length_b   1.000
_cell.length_c   1.000
_cell.angle_alpha   90.00
_cell.angle_beta   90.00
_cell.angle_gamma   90.00
#
_symmetry.space_group_name_H-M   'P 1'
#
loop_
_entity.id
_entity.type
_entity.pdbx_description
1 polymer ?
#
loop_
_entity_poly.entity_id
_entity_poly.type
_entity_poly.pdbx_seq_one_letter_code
_entity_poly.pdbx_strand_id
1 'polypeptide(L)'
;FVEVGHGPTLIDNNIMMSKVSLRFATQGVALVHNLMLGTFTCVGSGTSWRYTPYHIRHRTEVAGFMTILHGDDRFYNNIFVQAHPVDAPAKQGDPGENERVVGTWCFDDYPTEQEWLDQFDLDVARPDMGKLEEYHFGHLPVWADGNAYFAGAKPWKKEKDCCVKSEKPYFMLVEREGQIFLDTDVAELIGAFRGGLVDSDTLGRAFEPDQRFEAADGSTIVFDSDFYGNHRGARVLPGPFAT
;
A
#
# COMPACT_ATOMS: atom_id res chain seq x y z
N PHE A 1 -9.71 3.45 7.64
CA PHE A 1 -10.29 2.23 7.11
C PHE A 1 -10.71 2.45 5.66
N VAL A 2 -10.21 1.61 4.76
CA VAL A 2 -10.57 1.61 3.35
C VAL A 2 -11.36 0.34 3.07
N GLU A 3 -12.62 0.48 2.65
CA GLU A 3 -13.56 -0.64 2.55
C GLU A 3 -14.33 -0.61 1.23
N VAL A 4 -14.48 -1.80 0.66
CA VAL A 4 -15.34 -2.15 -0.48
C VAL A 4 -15.19 -1.29 -1.73
N GLY A 5 -14.00 -0.76 -1.96
CA GLY A 5 -13.65 -0.04 -3.19
C GLY A 5 -12.95 -0.94 -4.20
N HIS A 6 -13.07 -0.60 -5.48
CA HIS A 6 -12.32 -1.24 -6.57
C HIS A 6 -11.14 -0.38 -7.06
N GLY A 7 -10.87 0.74 -6.38
CA GLY A 7 -9.85 1.69 -6.80
C GLY A 7 -10.26 2.52 -8.04
N PRO A 8 -9.34 3.32 -8.55
CA PRO A 8 -8.05 3.61 -7.94
C PRO A 8 -8.21 4.47 -6.67
N THR A 9 -7.52 4.09 -5.60
CA THR A 9 -7.47 4.88 -4.36
C THR A 9 -6.02 5.21 -4.06
N LEU A 10 -5.69 6.49 -3.94
CA LEU A 10 -4.34 6.96 -3.65
C LEU A 10 -4.25 7.50 -2.22
N ILE A 11 -3.22 7.06 -1.50
CA ILE A 11 -2.86 7.54 -0.17
C ILE A 11 -1.37 7.85 -0.19
N ASP A 12 -0.99 9.11 -0.15
CA ASP A 12 0.40 9.51 -0.29
C ASP A 12 0.82 10.60 0.69
N ASN A 13 2.10 10.65 1.00
CA ASN A 13 2.74 11.66 1.86
C ASN A 13 2.10 11.84 3.24
N ASN A 14 1.48 10.79 3.81
CA ASN A 14 0.85 10.87 5.13
C ASN A 14 1.80 10.43 6.24
N ILE A 15 1.54 10.93 7.45
CA ILE A 15 2.18 10.54 8.70
C ILE A 15 1.12 9.89 9.59
N MET A 16 1.20 8.57 9.76
CA MET A 16 0.25 7.77 10.51
C MET A 16 0.90 7.23 11.79
N MET A 17 0.60 7.83 12.93
CA MET A 17 1.25 7.53 14.21
C MET A 17 0.37 6.70 15.17
N SER A 18 -0.81 6.28 14.74
CA SER A 18 -1.70 5.44 15.56
C SER A 18 -1.24 3.98 15.58
N LYS A 19 -1.74 3.18 16.55
CA LYS A 19 -1.43 1.74 16.66
C LYS A 19 -1.87 0.94 15.43
N VAL A 20 -2.93 1.36 14.77
CA VAL A 20 -3.40 0.84 13.49
C VAL A 20 -3.33 1.99 12.50
N SER A 21 -2.44 1.90 11.52
CA SER A 21 -2.31 2.92 10.47
C SER A 21 -3.45 2.81 9.47
N LEU A 22 -3.67 1.60 8.95
CA LEU A 22 -4.71 1.33 7.96
C LEU A 22 -5.30 -0.07 8.15
N ARG A 23 -6.58 -0.19 7.81
CA ARG A 23 -7.28 -1.45 7.69
C ARG A 23 -7.91 -1.53 6.30
N PHE A 24 -7.58 -2.58 5.55
CA PHE A 24 -8.06 -2.80 4.20
C PHE A 24 -9.09 -3.92 4.13
N ALA A 25 -10.22 -3.61 3.49
CA ALA A 25 -11.20 -4.55 2.99
C ALA A 25 -11.59 -4.11 1.57
N THR A 26 -10.59 -3.95 0.70
CA THR A 26 -10.70 -3.26 -0.59
C THR A 26 -9.66 -3.83 -1.57
N GLN A 27 -9.61 -3.28 -2.76
CA GLN A 27 -8.59 -3.53 -3.78
C GLN A 27 -8.28 -2.24 -4.56
N GLY A 28 -7.19 -2.23 -5.32
CA GLY A 28 -6.84 -1.09 -6.18
C GLY A 28 -6.35 0.14 -5.42
N VAL A 29 -5.53 -0.06 -4.37
CA VAL A 29 -4.98 1.02 -3.54
C VAL A 29 -3.50 1.23 -3.85
N ALA A 30 -3.07 2.47 -3.90
CA ALA A 30 -1.66 2.85 -3.93
C ALA A 30 -1.29 3.62 -2.67
N LEU A 31 -0.28 3.13 -1.96
CA LEU A 31 0.38 3.77 -0.83
C LEU A 31 1.76 4.25 -1.28
N VAL A 32 1.97 5.56 -1.31
CA VAL A 32 3.20 6.16 -1.83
C VAL A 32 3.76 7.18 -0.83
N HIS A 33 5.02 7.03 -0.44
CA HIS A 33 5.70 7.97 0.46
C HIS A 33 5.03 8.23 1.81
N ASN A 34 4.36 7.24 2.41
CA ASN A 34 3.79 7.39 3.74
C ASN A 34 4.79 6.97 4.84
N LEU A 35 4.62 7.52 6.05
CA LEU A 35 5.23 7.05 7.27
C LEU A 35 4.15 6.38 8.13
N MET A 36 4.34 5.10 8.45
CA MET A 36 3.39 4.28 9.20
C MET A 36 4.05 3.66 10.44
N LEU A 37 3.59 4.06 11.63
CA LEU A 37 4.08 3.56 12.92
C LEU A 37 3.18 2.46 13.50
N GLY A 38 2.04 2.21 12.91
CA GLY A 38 1.06 1.21 13.33
C GLY A 38 0.87 0.12 12.28
N THR A 39 0.10 -0.88 12.68
CA THR A 39 -0.20 -2.02 11.84
C THR A 39 -0.98 -1.64 10.61
N PHE A 40 -0.78 -2.44 9.62
CA PHE A 40 -1.49 -2.48 8.37
C PHE A 40 -2.20 -3.84 8.31
N THR A 41 -3.52 -3.85 8.35
CA THR A 41 -4.30 -5.08 8.37
C THR A 41 -5.08 -5.27 7.09
N CYS A 42 -4.85 -6.41 6.42
CA CYS A 42 -5.80 -6.93 5.44
C CYS A 42 -6.92 -7.67 6.15
N VAL A 43 -8.14 -7.24 5.95
CA VAL A 43 -9.30 -8.05 6.31
C VAL A 43 -9.36 -9.20 5.29
N GLY A 44 -9.32 -10.43 5.80
CA GLY A 44 -9.11 -11.63 5.01
C GLY A 44 -9.98 -11.72 3.75
N SER A 45 -9.36 -12.24 2.72
CA SER A 45 -10.00 -12.57 1.46
C SER A 45 -11.20 -13.49 1.63
N GLY A 46 -12.15 -13.37 0.74
CA GLY A 46 -13.36 -14.18 0.76
C GLY A 46 -14.44 -13.71 1.72
N THR A 47 -14.23 -12.59 2.40
CA THR A 47 -15.24 -12.01 3.28
C THR A 47 -16.21 -11.07 2.58
N SER A 48 -15.89 -10.64 1.37
CA SER A 48 -16.75 -9.74 0.60
C SER A 48 -17.60 -10.50 -0.41
N TRP A 49 -18.50 -11.35 0.08
CA TRP A 49 -19.48 -12.09 -0.73
C TRP A 49 -20.50 -11.19 -1.43
N ARG A 50 -20.45 -9.89 -1.18
CA ARG A 50 -21.35 -8.93 -1.80
C ARG A 50 -20.74 -8.34 -3.06
N TYR A 51 -21.57 -8.13 -4.06
CA TYR A 51 -21.22 -7.33 -5.22
C TYR A 51 -21.23 -5.86 -4.84
N THR A 52 -20.15 -5.18 -5.12
CA THR A 52 -19.98 -3.75 -4.88
C THR A 52 -19.85 -3.02 -6.21
N PRO A 53 -20.34 -1.78 -6.31
CA PRO A 53 -20.26 -1.03 -7.55
C PRO A 53 -18.82 -0.55 -7.80
N TYR A 54 -18.41 -0.52 -9.08
CA TYR A 54 -17.32 0.29 -9.55
C TYR A 54 -17.84 1.31 -10.57
N HIS A 55 -17.11 2.40 -10.75
CA HIS A 55 -17.61 3.59 -11.40
C HIS A 55 -16.88 3.89 -12.70
N ILE A 56 -17.55 4.61 -13.59
CA ILE A 56 -16.92 5.17 -14.78
C ILE A 56 -15.91 6.26 -14.33
N ARG A 57 -14.78 6.30 -15.01
CA ARG A 57 -13.68 7.22 -14.70
C ARG A 57 -14.18 8.67 -14.55
N HIS A 58 -13.78 9.31 -13.44
CA HIS A 58 -14.13 10.68 -13.07
C HIS A 58 -15.64 10.98 -13.02
N ARG A 59 -16.46 9.94 -12.79
CA ARG A 59 -17.91 10.06 -12.69
C ARG A 59 -18.44 9.27 -11.49
N THR A 60 -19.70 9.54 -11.15
CA THR A 60 -20.44 8.81 -10.11
C THR A 60 -21.35 7.72 -10.69
N GLU A 61 -21.38 7.57 -12.01
CA GLU A 61 -22.15 6.54 -12.70
C GLU A 61 -21.55 5.16 -12.44
N VAL A 62 -22.38 4.21 -12.08
CA VAL A 62 -21.99 2.81 -11.88
C VAL A 62 -21.68 2.19 -13.25
N ALA A 63 -20.47 1.67 -13.42
CA ALA A 63 -20.06 0.92 -14.59
C ALA A 63 -20.45 -0.57 -14.49
N GLY A 64 -20.38 -1.13 -13.27
CA GLY A 64 -20.69 -2.52 -13.02
C GLY A 64 -20.64 -2.87 -11.53
N PHE A 65 -20.76 -4.16 -11.25
CA PHE A 65 -20.73 -4.71 -9.88
C PHE A 65 -19.82 -5.95 -9.87
N MET A 66 -18.87 -5.97 -8.95
CA MET A 66 -17.99 -7.10 -8.73
C MET A 66 -17.77 -7.33 -7.24
N THR A 67 -17.29 -8.52 -6.90
CA THR A 67 -16.81 -8.83 -5.55
C THR A 67 -15.44 -8.21 -5.33
N ILE A 68 -15.07 -7.97 -4.08
CA ILE A 68 -13.72 -7.56 -3.72
C ILE A 68 -12.85 -8.81 -3.62
N LEU A 69 -11.86 -8.92 -4.51
CA LEU A 69 -10.90 -10.03 -4.55
C LEU A 69 -9.68 -9.78 -3.65
N HIS A 70 -9.48 -8.54 -3.22
CA HIS A 70 -8.27 -8.06 -2.56
C HIS A 70 -7.01 -8.14 -3.44
N GLY A 71 -5.98 -7.41 -3.07
CA GLY A 71 -4.83 -7.16 -3.93
C GLY A 71 -5.09 -6.02 -4.89
N ASP A 72 -4.41 -6.02 -6.02
CA ASP A 72 -4.31 -4.84 -6.90
C ASP A 72 -3.75 -3.64 -6.14
N ASP A 73 -2.86 -3.91 -5.16
CA ASP A 73 -2.34 -2.91 -4.24
C ASP A 73 -0.86 -2.61 -4.51
N ARG A 74 -0.49 -1.34 -4.38
CA ARG A 74 0.85 -0.81 -4.66
C ARG A 74 1.44 -0.17 -3.42
N PHE A 75 2.68 -0.52 -3.09
CA PHE A 75 3.42 -0.03 -1.92
C PHE A 75 4.78 0.51 -2.37
N TYR A 76 4.88 1.82 -2.56
CA TYR A 76 6.11 2.44 -3.07
C TYR A 76 6.66 3.48 -2.11
N ASN A 77 7.94 3.38 -1.81
CA ASN A 77 8.68 4.39 -1.04
C ASN A 77 8.05 4.75 0.32
N ASN A 78 7.38 3.82 0.99
CA ASN A 78 6.84 4.04 2.32
C ASN A 78 7.89 3.73 3.40
N ILE A 79 7.68 4.24 4.61
CA ILE A 79 8.40 3.86 5.82
C ILE A 79 7.44 3.14 6.76
N PHE A 80 7.81 1.93 7.17
CA PHE A 80 7.09 1.10 8.13
C PHE A 80 7.94 0.93 9.39
N VAL A 81 7.41 1.24 10.56
CA VAL A 81 8.13 1.13 11.82
C VAL A 81 7.32 0.34 12.84
N GLN A 82 7.90 -0.73 13.40
CA GLN A 82 7.31 -1.46 14.51
C GLN A 82 7.45 -0.63 15.79
N ALA A 83 6.63 0.42 15.92
CA ALA A 83 6.69 1.34 17.04
C ALA A 83 6.18 0.72 18.36
N HIS A 84 5.23 -0.23 18.27
CA HIS A 84 4.62 -0.90 19.41
C HIS A 84 5.06 -2.36 19.49
N PRO A 85 5.36 -2.89 20.70
CA PRO A 85 5.74 -4.29 20.86
C PRO A 85 4.64 -5.25 20.40
N VAL A 86 5.04 -6.32 19.68
CA VAL A 86 4.10 -7.35 19.18
C VAL A 86 3.51 -8.18 20.33
N ASP A 87 4.30 -8.41 21.36
CA ASP A 87 4.00 -9.24 22.54
C ASP A 87 3.27 -8.46 23.67
N ALA A 88 2.95 -7.20 23.44
CA ALA A 88 2.21 -6.41 24.43
C ALA A 88 0.81 -7.05 24.68
N PRO A 89 0.35 -7.11 25.94
CA PRO A 89 -0.97 -7.65 26.25
C PRO A 89 -2.06 -6.95 25.43
N ALA A 90 -2.92 -7.77 24.78
CA ALA A 90 -4.03 -7.25 24.02
C ALA A 90 -5.04 -6.57 24.94
N LYS A 91 -5.47 -5.38 24.54
CA LYS A 91 -6.65 -4.72 25.12
C LYS A 91 -7.86 -5.00 24.24
N GLN A 92 -9.05 -4.81 24.80
CA GLN A 92 -10.27 -4.93 24.01
C GLN A 92 -10.24 -3.95 22.82
N GLY A 93 -10.41 -4.47 21.61
CA GLY A 93 -10.35 -3.71 20.36
C GLY A 93 -8.94 -3.57 19.73
N ASP A 94 -7.90 -4.13 20.37
CA ASP A 94 -6.57 -4.22 19.74
C ASP A 94 -6.56 -5.30 18.64
N PRO A 95 -5.71 -5.15 17.60
CA PRO A 95 -5.46 -6.18 16.60
C PRO A 95 -5.03 -7.51 17.22
N GLY A 96 -5.31 -8.62 16.57
CA GLY A 96 -4.80 -9.95 16.94
C GLY A 96 -3.26 -9.97 16.96
N GLU A 97 -2.67 -11.00 17.61
CA GLU A 97 -1.20 -11.06 17.76
C GLU A 97 -0.48 -11.00 16.39
N ASN A 98 -0.97 -11.78 15.43
CA ASN A 98 -0.42 -11.78 14.06
C ASN A 98 -0.69 -10.46 13.31
N GLU A 99 -1.75 -9.75 13.65
CA GLU A 99 -2.10 -8.47 13.05
C GLU A 99 -1.33 -7.29 13.66
N ARG A 100 -0.48 -7.51 14.66
CA ARG A 100 0.31 -6.45 15.31
C ARG A 100 1.66 -6.20 14.68
N VAL A 101 2.10 -7.07 13.78
CA VAL A 101 3.34 -6.88 13.03
C VAL A 101 3.10 -5.84 11.95
N VAL A 102 3.90 -4.78 11.96
CA VAL A 102 3.83 -3.69 10.98
C VAL A 102 4.48 -4.11 9.67
N GLY A 103 3.98 -3.60 8.54
CA GLY A 103 4.55 -3.80 7.22
C GLY A 103 3.66 -4.57 6.26
N THR A 104 4.18 -4.85 5.08
CA THR A 104 3.43 -5.44 3.96
C THR A 104 3.42 -6.98 3.96
N TRP A 105 3.98 -7.63 4.95
CA TRP A 105 4.04 -9.09 5.10
C TRP A 105 2.65 -9.78 5.06
N CYS A 106 1.57 -9.05 5.41
CA CYS A 106 0.21 -9.59 5.35
C CYS A 106 -0.24 -9.92 3.92
N PHE A 107 0.52 -9.50 2.93
CA PHE A 107 0.32 -9.85 1.52
C PHE A 107 1.19 -11.04 1.06
N ASP A 108 1.85 -11.77 1.96
CA ASP A 108 2.78 -12.85 1.58
C ASP A 108 2.15 -13.95 0.70
N ASP A 109 0.86 -14.18 0.84
CA ASP A 109 0.13 -15.15 0.03
C ASP A 109 -0.38 -14.58 -1.31
N TYR A 110 -0.20 -13.28 -1.54
CA TYR A 110 -0.65 -12.62 -2.77
C TYR A 110 0.35 -12.82 -3.90
N PRO A 111 -0.13 -12.96 -5.15
CA PRO A 111 0.73 -13.16 -6.30
C PRO A 111 1.45 -11.86 -6.71
N THR A 112 2.60 -12.01 -7.37
CA THR A 112 3.10 -10.99 -8.29
C THR A 112 2.24 -10.95 -9.55
N GLU A 113 2.36 -9.90 -10.37
CA GLU A 113 1.68 -9.82 -11.66
C GLU A 113 2.00 -11.03 -12.56
N GLN A 114 3.26 -11.44 -12.62
CA GLN A 114 3.66 -12.59 -13.42
C GLN A 114 3.06 -13.89 -12.91
N GLU A 115 3.10 -14.15 -11.61
CA GLU A 115 2.48 -15.33 -11.01
C GLU A 115 0.97 -15.36 -11.23
N TRP A 116 0.33 -14.20 -11.25
CA TRP A 116 -1.10 -14.07 -11.53
C TRP A 116 -1.41 -14.37 -12.99
N LEU A 117 -0.64 -13.81 -13.92
CA LEU A 117 -0.77 -14.07 -15.35
C LEU A 117 -0.51 -15.54 -15.70
N ASP A 118 0.46 -16.18 -15.05
CA ASP A 118 0.83 -17.59 -15.28
C ASP A 118 -0.30 -18.58 -14.89
N GLN A 119 -1.30 -18.13 -14.13
CA GLN A 119 -2.47 -18.95 -13.81
C GLN A 119 -3.41 -19.12 -15.01
N PHE A 120 -3.35 -18.22 -15.99
CA PHE A 120 -4.22 -18.24 -17.14
C PHE A 120 -3.55 -18.95 -18.31
N ASP A 121 -4.26 -19.90 -18.90
CA ASP A 121 -3.82 -20.50 -20.16
C ASP A 121 -4.22 -19.59 -21.33
N LEU A 122 -3.34 -18.65 -21.66
CA LEU A 122 -3.57 -17.66 -22.70
C LEU A 122 -3.51 -18.25 -24.13
N ASP A 123 -2.99 -19.48 -24.29
CA ASP A 123 -2.88 -20.17 -25.57
C ASP A 123 -4.15 -20.94 -25.98
N VAL A 124 -5.13 -21.02 -25.08
CA VAL A 124 -6.38 -21.74 -25.34
C VAL A 124 -7.36 -20.87 -26.11
N ALA A 125 -7.65 -21.25 -27.34
CA ALA A 125 -8.64 -20.57 -28.20
C ALA A 125 -10.08 -20.60 -27.62
N ARG A 126 -10.34 -21.43 -26.62
CA ARG A 126 -11.58 -21.49 -25.84
C ARG A 126 -11.26 -21.76 -24.38
N PRO A 127 -11.35 -20.78 -23.50
CA PRO A 127 -11.16 -21.00 -22.08
C PRO A 127 -12.20 -22.01 -21.56
N ASP A 128 -11.74 -22.90 -20.70
CA ASP A 128 -12.63 -23.82 -19.98
C ASP A 128 -13.46 -22.99 -19.00
N MET A 129 -14.72 -22.82 -19.31
CA MET A 129 -15.66 -22.05 -18.48
C MET A 129 -15.81 -22.64 -17.06
N GLY A 130 -15.53 -23.93 -16.87
CA GLY A 130 -15.51 -24.57 -15.55
C GLY A 130 -14.36 -24.07 -14.66
N LYS A 131 -13.27 -23.61 -15.23
CA LYS A 131 -12.15 -23.03 -14.49
C LYS A 131 -12.33 -21.56 -14.11
N LEU A 132 -13.31 -20.86 -14.65
CA LEU A 132 -13.57 -19.47 -14.28
C LEU A 132 -13.86 -19.30 -12.79
N GLU A 133 -14.49 -20.28 -12.14
CA GLU A 133 -14.71 -20.25 -10.70
C GLU A 133 -13.41 -20.32 -9.89
N GLU A 134 -12.38 -21.01 -10.39
CA GLU A 134 -11.07 -21.07 -9.73
C GLU A 134 -10.38 -19.72 -9.72
N TYR A 135 -10.55 -18.93 -10.78
CA TYR A 135 -9.97 -17.58 -10.90
C TYR A 135 -10.81 -16.51 -10.19
N HIS A 136 -12.09 -16.77 -10.01
CA HIS A 136 -13.06 -15.79 -9.46
C HIS A 136 -12.79 -15.39 -8.01
N PHE A 137 -12.07 -16.21 -7.26
CA PHE A 137 -11.73 -15.97 -5.85
C PHE A 137 -10.23 -15.84 -5.58
N GLY A 138 -9.42 -15.82 -6.63
CA GLY A 138 -7.99 -15.59 -6.50
C GLY A 138 -7.67 -14.13 -6.16
N HIS A 139 -6.67 -13.93 -5.29
CA HIS A 139 -6.16 -12.59 -5.02
C HIS A 139 -5.58 -11.95 -6.28
N LEU A 140 -5.83 -10.65 -6.43
CA LEU A 140 -5.16 -9.84 -7.45
C LEU A 140 -3.70 -9.60 -7.07
N PRO A 141 -2.84 -9.23 -8.02
CA PRO A 141 -1.42 -8.98 -7.79
C PRO A 141 -1.14 -7.87 -6.76
N VAL A 142 0.08 -7.92 -6.21
CA VAL A 142 0.63 -6.86 -5.36
C VAL A 142 1.97 -6.41 -5.92
N TRP A 143 2.26 -5.12 -5.81
CA TRP A 143 3.52 -4.50 -6.18
C TRP A 143 4.11 -3.76 -5.00
N ALA A 144 5.37 -4.01 -4.69
CA ALA A 144 6.08 -3.32 -3.62
C ALA A 144 7.53 -3.07 -4.02
N ASP A 145 7.99 -1.84 -3.85
CA ASP A 145 9.37 -1.44 -4.14
C ASP A 145 9.76 -0.16 -3.40
N GLY A 146 11.03 -0.04 -3.06
CA GLY A 146 11.59 1.16 -2.48
C GLY A 146 11.17 1.45 -1.03
N ASN A 147 10.52 0.52 -0.33
CA ASN A 147 10.06 0.75 1.04
C ASN A 147 11.19 0.55 2.06
N ALA A 148 11.04 1.17 3.23
CA ALA A 148 11.94 1.03 4.37
C ALA A 148 11.19 0.46 5.59
N TYR A 149 11.80 -0.53 6.26
CA TYR A 149 11.23 -1.27 7.38
C TYR A 149 12.16 -1.20 8.59
N PHE A 150 11.62 -0.82 9.75
CA PHE A 150 12.39 -0.59 10.97
C PHE A 150 11.85 -1.34 12.18
N ALA A 151 12.75 -1.66 13.12
CA ALA A 151 12.43 -2.18 14.45
C ALA A 151 11.58 -3.46 14.45
N GLY A 152 11.70 -4.30 13.41
CA GLY A 152 10.94 -5.55 13.29
C GLY A 152 9.71 -5.45 12.37
N ALA A 153 9.45 -4.32 11.73
CA ALA A 153 8.50 -4.25 10.61
C ALA A 153 8.99 -5.16 9.46
N LYS A 154 8.06 -5.80 8.76
CA LYS A 154 8.39 -6.84 7.78
C LYS A 154 7.88 -6.49 6.38
N PRO A 155 8.73 -6.62 5.36
CA PRO A 155 8.32 -6.50 3.96
C PRO A 155 7.46 -7.69 3.51
N TRP A 156 6.76 -7.50 2.43
CA TRP A 156 6.23 -8.58 1.61
C TRP A 156 7.39 -9.42 1.07
N LYS A 157 7.30 -10.75 1.20
CA LYS A 157 8.41 -11.68 0.85
C LYS A 157 8.89 -11.59 -0.60
N LYS A 158 8.09 -11.01 -1.50
CA LYS A 158 8.41 -10.86 -2.93
C LYS A 158 8.83 -9.43 -3.30
N GLU A 159 8.94 -8.51 -2.33
CA GLU A 159 9.47 -7.17 -2.57
C GLU A 159 10.94 -7.25 -2.98
N LYS A 160 11.30 -6.60 -4.09
CA LYS A 160 12.63 -6.76 -4.72
C LYS A 160 13.69 -5.84 -4.13
N ASP A 161 13.33 -4.58 -3.87
CA ASP A 161 14.27 -3.56 -3.38
C ASP A 161 13.69 -2.84 -2.17
N CYS A 162 14.20 -3.15 -0.99
CA CYS A 162 13.76 -2.55 0.25
C CYS A 162 14.90 -2.39 1.25
N CYS A 163 14.76 -1.45 2.17
CA CYS A 163 15.66 -1.22 3.28
C CYS A 163 15.08 -1.84 4.55
N VAL A 164 15.75 -2.88 5.11
CA VAL A 164 15.32 -3.49 6.38
C VAL A 164 16.37 -3.21 7.45
N LYS A 165 15.96 -2.60 8.55
CA LYS A 165 16.81 -2.21 9.67
C LYS A 165 16.24 -2.67 11.00
N SER A 166 17.12 -3.14 11.91
CA SER A 166 16.74 -3.50 13.28
C SER A 166 16.62 -2.30 14.21
N GLU A 167 17.24 -1.21 13.85
CA GLU A 167 17.23 0.04 14.60
C GLU A 167 15.82 0.59 14.73
N LYS A 168 15.55 1.22 15.86
CA LYS A 168 14.27 1.86 16.13
C LYS A 168 14.43 3.37 16.00
N PRO A 169 13.92 4.00 14.93
CA PRO A 169 13.89 5.44 14.82
C PRO A 169 13.09 6.08 15.97
N TYR A 170 13.50 7.26 16.39
CA TYR A 170 12.65 8.04 17.30
C TYR A 170 11.71 8.97 16.50
N PHE A 171 10.57 9.27 17.11
CA PHE A 171 9.58 10.20 16.58
C PHE A 171 9.05 11.05 17.71
N MET A 172 9.24 12.35 17.63
CA MET A 172 8.80 13.30 18.65
C MET A 172 8.09 14.49 17.99
N LEU A 173 6.86 14.74 18.43
CA LEU A 173 6.15 15.95 18.04
C LEU A 173 6.61 17.11 18.90
N VAL A 174 7.13 18.16 18.30
CA VAL A 174 7.65 19.35 18.97
C VAL A 174 6.85 20.57 18.51
N GLU A 175 6.28 21.28 19.48
CA GLU A 175 5.64 22.57 19.21
C GLU A 175 6.65 23.70 19.30
N ARG A 176 6.72 24.52 18.26
CA ARG A 176 7.54 25.73 18.21
C ARG A 176 6.74 26.84 17.54
N GLU A 177 6.57 27.97 18.23
CA GLU A 177 5.86 29.14 17.70
C GLU A 177 4.44 28.83 17.17
N GLY A 178 3.72 27.91 17.82
CA GLY A 178 2.38 27.50 17.40
C GLY A 178 2.32 26.56 16.20
N GLN A 179 3.47 26.06 15.72
CA GLN A 179 3.58 25.04 14.69
C GLN A 179 4.05 23.72 15.27
N ILE A 180 3.56 22.61 14.70
CA ILE A 180 3.96 21.25 15.09
C ILE A 180 4.99 20.73 14.10
N PHE A 181 6.12 20.29 14.64
CA PHE A 181 7.21 19.65 13.89
C PHE A 181 7.33 18.19 14.29
N LEU A 182 7.70 17.35 13.33
CA LEU A 182 8.14 15.99 13.61
C LEU A 182 9.67 15.98 13.66
N ASP A 183 10.22 15.70 14.85
CA ASP A 183 11.65 15.46 15.05
C ASP A 183 11.92 13.96 15.00
N THR A 184 12.85 13.53 14.13
CA THR A 184 13.15 12.11 13.88
C THR A 184 14.53 11.94 13.24
N ASP A 185 15.16 10.79 13.50
CA ASP A 185 16.43 10.35 12.88
C ASP A 185 16.22 9.36 11.73
N VAL A 186 14.98 9.12 11.30
CA VAL A 186 14.66 8.07 10.33
C VAL A 186 15.41 8.22 9.02
N ALA A 187 15.61 9.44 8.52
CA ALA A 187 16.36 9.69 7.29
C ALA A 187 17.85 9.30 7.42
N GLU A 188 18.46 9.58 8.59
CA GLU A 188 19.83 9.18 8.87
C GLU A 188 19.97 7.66 8.90
N LEU A 189 18.99 6.98 9.53
CA LEU A 189 18.97 5.51 9.61
C LEU A 189 18.73 4.84 8.26
N ILE A 190 17.93 5.44 7.37
CA ILE A 190 17.80 4.97 5.98
C ILE A 190 19.16 5.03 5.27
N GLY A 191 19.98 6.05 5.55
CA GLY A 191 21.31 6.21 5.00
C GLY A 191 21.29 6.45 3.49
N ALA A 192 22.07 5.64 2.75
CA ALA A 192 22.22 5.78 1.30
C ALA A 192 21.10 5.12 0.47
N PHE A 193 20.19 4.37 1.10
CA PHE A 193 19.11 3.72 0.37
C PHE A 193 18.16 4.74 -0.25
N ARG A 194 17.81 4.51 -1.51
CA ARG A 194 16.87 5.35 -2.26
C ARG A 194 16.04 4.50 -3.21
N GLY A 195 14.74 4.73 -3.21
CA GLY A 195 13.84 4.17 -4.22
C GLY A 195 13.85 4.92 -5.55
N GLY A 196 13.04 4.49 -6.47
CA GLY A 196 12.77 5.17 -7.74
C GLY A 196 11.69 6.24 -7.59
N LEU A 197 11.71 7.24 -8.48
CA LEU A 197 10.58 8.18 -8.59
C LEU A 197 9.36 7.42 -9.11
N VAL A 198 8.23 7.64 -8.47
CA VAL A 198 6.93 7.03 -8.81
C VAL A 198 6.05 8.04 -9.53
N ASP A 199 5.29 7.56 -10.48
CA ASP A 199 4.32 8.33 -11.25
C ASP A 199 3.08 7.47 -11.60
N SER A 200 2.14 8.06 -12.33
CA SER A 200 0.94 7.37 -12.80
C SER A 200 1.24 6.15 -13.68
N ASP A 201 2.34 6.15 -14.44
CA ASP A 201 2.71 5.01 -15.29
C ASP A 201 3.28 3.87 -14.45
N THR A 202 4.05 4.18 -13.41
CA THR A 202 4.52 3.22 -12.40
C THR A 202 3.36 2.58 -11.65
N LEU A 203 2.34 3.36 -11.28
CA LEU A 203 1.16 2.84 -10.57
C LEU A 203 0.22 2.05 -11.48
N GLY A 204 0.18 2.37 -12.78
CA GLY A 204 -0.67 1.69 -13.74
C GLY A 204 -2.16 1.96 -13.55
N ARG A 205 -2.95 0.90 -13.60
CA ARG A 205 -4.42 0.97 -13.53
C ARG A 205 -4.96 0.09 -12.41
N ALA A 206 -6.03 0.55 -11.78
CA ALA A 206 -6.85 -0.32 -10.94
C ALA A 206 -7.58 -1.33 -11.83
N PHE A 207 -7.50 -2.60 -11.45
CA PHE A 207 -7.86 -3.74 -12.29
C PHE A 207 -9.34 -3.70 -12.72
N GLU A 208 -10.26 -3.70 -11.76
CA GLU A 208 -11.68 -3.87 -12.05
C GLU A 208 -12.26 -2.71 -12.88
N PRO A 209 -12.05 -1.44 -12.49
CA PRO A 209 -12.57 -0.32 -13.24
C PRO A 209 -11.74 0.04 -14.48
N ASP A 210 -10.60 -0.60 -14.72
CA ASP A 210 -9.60 -0.23 -15.75
C ASP A 210 -9.25 1.28 -15.72
N GLN A 211 -9.14 1.84 -14.50
CA GLN A 211 -8.87 3.27 -14.31
C GLN A 211 -7.43 3.51 -13.87
N ARG A 212 -6.76 4.43 -14.56
CA ARG A 212 -5.40 4.86 -14.23
C ARG A 212 -5.38 5.63 -12.91
N PHE A 213 -4.31 5.50 -12.15
CA PHE A 213 -4.00 6.40 -11.05
C PHE A 213 -3.56 7.76 -11.64
N GLU A 214 -4.48 8.71 -11.71
CA GLU A 214 -4.28 10.01 -12.36
C GLU A 214 -4.99 11.13 -11.59
N ALA A 215 -4.63 12.38 -11.87
CA ALA A 215 -5.31 13.52 -11.30
C ALA A 215 -6.76 13.65 -11.82
N ALA A 216 -7.58 14.44 -11.13
CA ALA A 216 -9.01 14.60 -11.46
C ALA A 216 -9.27 15.13 -12.88
N ASP A 217 -8.32 15.83 -13.47
CA ASP A 217 -8.38 16.32 -14.86
C ASP A 217 -7.80 15.32 -15.89
N GLY A 218 -7.38 14.13 -15.44
CA GLY A 218 -6.77 13.08 -16.25
C GLY A 218 -5.28 13.27 -16.51
N SER A 219 -4.64 14.26 -15.91
CA SER A 219 -3.19 14.46 -16.04
C SER A 219 -2.41 13.43 -15.22
N THR A 220 -1.15 13.22 -15.65
CA THR A 220 -0.21 12.35 -14.94
C THR A 220 0.12 12.92 -13.57
N ILE A 221 0.06 12.09 -12.53
CA ILE A 221 0.62 12.40 -11.21
C ILE A 221 2.08 11.98 -11.22
N VAL A 222 2.96 12.84 -10.69
CA VAL A 222 4.36 12.53 -10.42
C VAL A 222 4.61 12.83 -8.94
N PHE A 223 5.12 11.85 -8.18
CA PHE A 223 5.37 12.01 -6.74
C PHE A 223 6.73 12.66 -6.48
N ASP A 224 6.98 13.79 -7.15
CA ASP A 224 8.22 14.57 -7.10
C ASP A 224 8.25 15.64 -6.01
N SER A 225 7.20 15.74 -5.20
CA SER A 225 7.10 16.70 -4.11
C SER A 225 6.85 15.99 -2.78
N ASP A 226 7.54 16.44 -1.71
CA ASP A 226 7.38 15.92 -0.37
C ASP A 226 6.21 16.59 0.37
N PHE A 227 6.01 16.22 1.66
CA PHE A 227 4.98 16.78 2.52
C PHE A 227 5.02 18.33 2.62
N TYR A 228 6.18 18.94 2.50
CA TYR A 228 6.37 20.39 2.54
C TYR A 228 6.41 21.04 1.16
N GLY A 229 6.27 20.28 0.08
CA GLY A 229 6.39 20.77 -1.30
C GLY A 229 7.85 20.88 -1.79
N ASN A 230 8.82 20.29 -1.08
CA ASN A 230 10.20 20.23 -1.56
C ASN A 230 10.33 19.22 -2.68
N HIS A 231 11.12 19.55 -3.68
CA HIS A 231 11.29 18.69 -4.85
C HIS A 231 12.14 17.44 -4.54
N ARG A 232 11.67 16.28 -4.99
CA ARG A 232 12.40 15.01 -5.02
C ARG A 232 13.06 14.83 -6.38
N GLY A 233 14.29 14.29 -6.38
CA GLY A 233 14.99 13.91 -7.62
C GLY A 233 14.53 12.55 -8.17
N ALA A 234 15.28 12.00 -9.13
CA ALA A 234 14.99 10.69 -9.72
C ALA A 234 15.22 9.51 -8.74
N ARG A 235 16.05 9.71 -7.72
CA ARG A 235 16.28 8.77 -6.61
C ARG A 235 15.74 9.40 -5.34
N VAL A 236 14.74 8.77 -4.75
CA VAL A 236 13.94 9.36 -3.68
C VAL A 236 14.18 8.71 -2.33
N LEU A 237 14.18 9.51 -1.28
CA LEU A 237 14.11 9.00 0.08
C LEU A 237 12.71 8.43 0.33
N PRO A 238 12.58 7.20 0.90
CA PRO A 238 11.30 6.71 1.36
C PRO A 238 10.68 7.63 2.41
N GLY A 239 9.35 7.64 2.48
CA GLY A 239 8.59 8.44 3.42
C GLY A 239 8.17 9.81 2.90
N PRO A 240 7.46 10.58 3.74
CA PRO A 240 6.81 11.82 3.33
C PRO A 240 7.77 13.02 3.18
N PHE A 241 9.05 12.88 3.52
CA PHE A 241 10.04 13.97 3.48
C PHE A 241 11.12 13.70 2.43
N ALA A 242 11.58 14.72 1.72
CA ALA A 242 12.63 14.61 0.70
C ALA A 242 14.05 14.60 1.27
N THR A 243 14.23 15.09 2.49
CA THR A 243 15.53 15.20 3.19
C THR A 243 15.37 14.93 4.69
#